data_f0cd25531ec17c1f6104a7c0ed0f6c8d
#
_entry.id   f0cd25531ec17c1f6104a7c0ed0f6c8d
#
_cell.length_a   1.000
_cell.length_b   1.000
_cell.length_c   1.000
_cell.angle_alpha   90.00
_cell.angle_beta   90.00
_cell.angle_gamma   90.00
#
_symmetry.space_group_name_H-M   'P 1'
#
loop_
_entity.id
_entity.type
_entity.pdbx_description
1 polymer ?
#
loop_
_entity_poly.entity_id
_entity_poly.type
_entity_poly.pdbx_seq_one_letter_code
_entity_poly.pdbx_strand_id
1 'polypeptide(L)' 'MTTIHLNGIAHPLVDGNTLSDLVATLTGRTLLPTGHPADGGRLGVAVALNSGIVPRSQWSSTGLQINDEVEIVTAVQGG' A
#
# COMPACT_ATOMS: atom_id res chain seq x y z
N MET A 1 0.34 21.36 1.70
CA MET A 1 -0.45 20.18 1.37
C MET A 1 0.33 18.93 1.72
N THR A 2 -0.35 17.98 2.28
CA THR A 2 0.26 16.75 2.74
C THR A 2 0.15 15.72 1.63
N THR A 3 1.27 15.34 1.05
CA THR A 3 1.31 14.40 -0.06
C THR A 3 2.43 13.38 0.11
N ILE A 4 2.21 12.24 -0.52
CA ILE A 4 3.25 11.25 -0.78
C ILE A 4 3.45 11.16 -2.29
N HIS A 5 4.46 10.40 -2.71
CA HIS A 5 4.64 10.07 -4.12
C HIS A 5 4.28 8.61 -4.32
N LEU A 6 3.27 8.36 -5.12
CA LEU A 6 2.81 7.01 -5.42
C LEU A 6 3.17 6.70 -6.87
N ASN A 7 4.10 5.78 -7.06
CA ASN A 7 4.63 5.44 -8.39
C ASN A 7 5.07 6.70 -9.16
N GLY A 8 5.73 7.62 -8.44
CA GLY A 8 6.24 8.85 -9.02
C GLY A 8 5.23 9.98 -9.18
N ILE A 9 3.99 9.77 -8.74
CA ILE A 9 2.92 10.76 -8.90
C ILE A 9 2.47 11.23 -7.52
N ALA A 10 2.28 12.54 -7.36
CA ALA A 10 1.81 13.10 -6.10
C ALA A 10 0.43 12.53 -5.76
N HIS A 11 0.27 12.10 -4.52
CA HIS A 11 -0.96 11.49 -4.03
C HIS A 11 -1.28 12.08 -2.66
N PRO A 12 -2.52 12.45 -2.39
CA PRO A 12 -2.88 13.00 -1.08
C PRO A 12 -2.59 12.02 0.04
N LEU A 13 -2.05 12.54 1.13
CA LEU A 13 -1.81 11.77 2.34
C LEU A 13 -2.84 12.17 3.39
N VAL A 14 -3.54 11.18 3.94
CA VAL A 14 -4.43 11.37 5.07
C VAL A 14 -3.65 11.00 6.33
N ASP A 15 -3.66 11.89 7.33
CA ASP A 15 -2.95 11.67 8.58
C ASP A 15 -3.40 10.36 9.22
N GLY A 16 -2.42 9.60 9.69
CA GLY A 16 -2.68 8.33 10.34
C GLY A 16 -2.80 7.15 9.39
N ASN A 17 -2.71 7.38 8.08
CA ASN A 17 -2.78 6.27 7.13
C ASN A 17 -1.53 5.41 7.18
N THR A 18 -1.75 4.12 6.94
CA THR A 18 -0.70 3.13 6.82
C THR A 18 -0.60 2.66 5.38
N LEU A 19 0.43 1.86 5.07
CA LEU A 19 0.52 1.21 3.77
C LEU A 19 -0.69 0.32 3.51
N SER A 20 -1.20 -0.35 4.55
CA SER A 20 -2.41 -1.17 4.42
C SER A 20 -3.60 -0.33 3.96
N ASP A 21 -3.78 0.85 4.54
CA ASP A 21 -4.86 1.75 4.13
C ASP A 21 -4.73 2.17 2.67
N LEU A 22 -3.51 2.49 2.26
CA LEU A 22 -3.24 2.90 0.88
C LEU A 22 -3.55 1.78 -0.10
N VAL A 23 -3.07 0.57 0.18
CA VAL A 23 -3.31 -0.59 -0.68
C VAL A 23 -4.79 -0.90 -0.75
N ALA A 24 -5.48 -0.85 0.39
CA ALA A 24 -6.93 -1.09 0.44
C ALA A 24 -7.69 -0.09 -0.44
N THR A 25 -7.31 1.18 -0.37
CA THR A 25 -7.94 2.23 -1.17
C THR A 25 -7.70 2.02 -2.66
N LEU A 26 -6.46 1.69 -3.04
CA LEU A 26 -6.10 1.55 -4.45
C LEU A 26 -6.69 0.30 -5.09
N THR A 27 -6.82 -0.77 -4.32
CA THR A 27 -7.34 -2.04 -4.83
C THR A 27 -8.85 -2.17 -4.66
N GLY A 28 -9.46 -1.31 -3.85
CA GLY A 28 -10.87 -1.43 -3.50
C GLY A 28 -11.17 -2.63 -2.62
N ARG A 29 -10.16 -3.17 -1.93
CA ARG A 29 -10.28 -4.39 -1.12
C ARG A 29 -10.12 -4.04 0.35
N THR A 30 -10.90 -4.71 1.20
CA THR A 30 -10.70 -4.63 2.65
C THR A 30 -9.58 -5.59 3.03
N LEU A 31 -8.59 -5.10 3.78
CA LEU A 31 -7.43 -5.88 4.18
C LEU A 31 -7.46 -6.15 5.68
N LEU A 32 -7.04 -7.36 6.04
CA LEU A 32 -6.80 -7.74 7.42
C LEU A 32 -5.46 -7.14 7.90
N PRO A 33 -5.20 -7.09 9.21
CA PRO A 33 -3.90 -6.65 9.72
C PRO A 33 -2.72 -7.45 9.18
N THR A 34 -2.96 -8.68 8.73
CA THR A 34 -1.94 -9.51 8.10
C THR A 34 -1.60 -9.06 6.67
N GLY A 35 -2.37 -8.13 6.11
CA GLY A 35 -2.22 -7.69 4.72
C GLY A 35 -2.98 -8.53 3.72
N HIS A 36 -3.66 -9.58 4.16
CA HIS A 36 -4.47 -10.41 3.28
C HIS A 36 -5.87 -9.82 3.12
N PRO A 37 -6.50 -10.00 1.95
CA PRO A 37 -7.88 -9.56 1.77
C PRO A 37 -8.82 -10.25 2.75
N ALA A 38 -9.75 -9.47 3.30
CA ALA A 38 -10.70 -9.97 4.28
C ALA A 38 -11.65 -11.02 3.70
N ASP A 39 -11.85 -11.00 2.37
CA ASP A 39 -12.72 -11.96 1.69
C ASP A 39 -12.03 -13.29 1.37
N GLY A 40 -10.77 -13.44 1.74
CA GLY A 40 -10.01 -14.65 1.47
C GLY A 40 -9.47 -14.75 0.05
N GLY A 41 -9.71 -13.72 -0.77
CA GLY A 41 -9.23 -13.71 -2.15
C GLY A 41 -7.74 -13.46 -2.26
N ARG A 42 -7.26 -13.47 -3.50
CA ARG A 42 -5.85 -13.17 -3.77
C ARG A 42 -5.62 -11.67 -3.92
N LEU A 43 -4.45 -11.26 -3.52
CA LEU A 43 -3.98 -9.89 -3.73
C LEU A 43 -2.53 -9.95 -4.18
N GLY A 44 -2.33 -9.85 -5.49
CA GLY A 44 -1.00 -9.90 -6.09
C GLY A 44 -0.36 -8.52 -6.11
N VAL A 45 0.01 -8.00 -4.94
CA VAL A 45 0.56 -6.67 -4.81
C VAL A 45 1.86 -6.74 -4.02
N ALA A 46 2.89 -6.05 -4.51
CA ALA A 46 4.13 -5.82 -3.78
C ALA A 46 4.27 -4.33 -3.53
N VAL A 47 4.77 -3.98 -2.37
CA VAL A 47 4.93 -2.59 -1.94
C VAL A 47 6.37 -2.32 -1.55
N ALA A 48 6.91 -1.22 -2.06
CA ALA A 48 8.19 -0.67 -1.60
C ALA A 48 7.96 0.72 -1.03
N LEU A 49 8.62 1.01 0.07
CA LEU A 49 8.59 2.32 0.70
C LEU A 49 10.02 2.86 0.75
N ASN A 50 10.22 4.02 0.14
CA ASN A 50 11.55 4.66 0.08
C ASN A 50 12.63 3.68 -0.38
N SER A 51 12.33 2.94 -1.44
CA SER A 51 13.22 1.94 -2.07
C SER A 51 13.39 0.64 -1.29
N GLY A 52 12.67 0.47 -0.18
CA GLY A 52 12.73 -0.76 0.62
C GLY A 52 11.44 -1.56 0.51
N ILE A 53 11.56 -2.85 0.22
CA ILE A 53 10.39 -3.73 0.18
C ILE A 53 9.78 -3.85 1.57
N VAL A 54 8.48 -3.69 1.66
CA VAL A 54 7.74 -3.85 2.92
C VAL A 54 6.92 -5.13 2.84
N PRO A 55 7.22 -6.12 3.70
CA PRO A 55 6.43 -7.34 3.73
C PRO A 55 4.96 -7.05 4.03
N ARG A 56 4.09 -7.84 3.44
CA ARG A 56 2.65 -7.70 3.58
C ARG A 56 2.21 -7.64 5.06
N SER A 57 2.81 -8.47 5.90
CA SER A 57 2.49 -8.53 7.32
C SER A 57 2.82 -7.25 8.08
N GLN A 58 3.60 -6.36 7.49
CA GLN A 58 4.02 -5.10 8.12
C GLN A 58 3.27 -3.88 7.58
N TRP A 59 2.41 -4.04 6.58
CA TRP A 59 1.70 -2.91 5.99
C TRP A 59 0.85 -2.16 7.00
N SER A 60 0.15 -2.88 7.87
CA SER A 60 -0.75 -2.27 8.84
C SER A 60 -0.02 -1.54 9.96
N SER A 61 1.26 -1.85 10.17
CA SER A 61 2.08 -1.18 11.18
C SER A 61 3.04 -0.15 10.60
N THR A 62 3.03 0.05 9.29
CA THR A 62 3.90 1.01 8.61
C THR A 62 3.13 2.27 8.27
N GLY A 63 3.33 3.31 9.07
CA GLY A 63 2.68 4.60 8.86
C GLY A 63 3.30 5.35 7.69
N LEU A 64 2.48 6.12 7.00
CA LEU A 64 2.92 6.97 5.90
C LEU A 64 3.25 8.36 6.42
N GLN A 65 4.29 8.96 5.86
CA GLN A 65 4.71 10.30 6.21
C GLN A 65 4.77 11.18 4.96
N ILE A 66 4.79 12.48 5.17
CA ILE A 66 4.89 13.45 4.08
C ILE A 66 6.11 13.14 3.23
N ASN A 67 5.93 13.19 1.93
CA ASN A 67 6.98 12.98 0.93
C ASN A 67 7.53 11.56 0.86
N ASP A 68 6.90 10.59 1.53
CA ASP A 68 7.29 9.20 1.35
C ASP A 68 7.12 8.79 -0.11
N GLU A 69 8.07 8.03 -0.61
CA GLU A 69 8.00 7.45 -1.94
C GLU A 69 7.52 6.02 -1.83
N VAL A 70 6.35 5.76 -2.40
CA VAL A 70 5.71 4.45 -2.36
C VAL A 70 5.62 3.90 -3.77
N GLU A 71 6.09 2.68 -3.95
CA GLU A 71 5.91 1.96 -5.21
C GLU A 71 5.03 0.76 -4.97
N ILE A 72 3.95 0.67 -5.75
CA ILE A 72 3.04 -0.46 -5.68
C ILE A 72 3.04 -1.13 -7.04
N VAL A 73 3.39 -2.40 -7.05
CA VAL A 73 3.41 -3.21 -8.26
C VAL A 73 2.35 -4.28 -8.11
N THR A 74 1.43 -4.31 -9.06
CA THR A 74 0.43 -5.37 -9.10
C THR A 74 0.96 -6.50 -9.98
N ALA A 75 0.96 -7.71 -9.43
CA ALA A 75 1.31 -8.87 -10.23
C ALA A 75 0.19 -9.13 -11.22
N VAL A 76 0.53 -9.17 -12.50
CA VAL A 76 -0.41 -9.59 -13.52
C VAL A 76 -0.51 -11.10 -13.42
N GLN A 77 -1.66 -11.57 -12.99
CA GLN A 77 -1.93 -13.00 -13.03
C GLN A 77 -2.22 -13.34 -14.48
N GLY A 78 -1.27 -13.99 -15.13
CA GLY A 78 -1.39 -14.35 -16.52
C GLY A 78 -2.46 -15.40 -16.75
N GLY A 79 -3.63 -14.93 -16.84
CA GLY A 79 -4.76 -15.82 -17.08
C GLY A 79 -5.29 -16.42 -15.83
#